data_9fefa11bec2265d0eb935ad8e202438c
#
_entry.id   9fefa11bec2265d0eb935ad8e202438c
#
_cell.length_a   1.000
_cell.length_b   1.000
_cell.length_c   1.000
_cell.angle_alpha   90.00
_cell.angle_beta   90.00
_cell.angle_gamma   90.00
#
_symmetry.space_group_name_H-M   'P 1'
#
loop_
_entity.id
_entity.type
_entity.pdbx_description
1 polymer ?
#
loop_
_entity_poly.entity_id
_entity_poly.type
_entity_poly.pdbx_seq_one_letter_code
_entity_poly.pdbx_strand_id
1 'polypeptide(L)'
;AELAALALGKVYTFGPTFRAENSNTARHLAEFWMIEPEVAFNELKENADLAENMLKYVIRYAMEKHPDDIEFLDKRLADEEAQKPTNERSEMGLKAKLEFMLANNFERITYTEAVDILLNSPAYKKKKFQYDVTWGIDLQSEHERYIVEKHFKKPVIVTDYPKDIKAFYMRQNDDGKTVAAMDIL
;
A
#
# COMPACT_ATOMS: atom_id res chain seq x y z
N ALA A 1 -3.81 1.24 21.84
CA ALA A 1 -5.09 0.55 21.57
C ALA A 1 -5.07 -0.93 21.96
N GLU A 2 -3.94 -1.63 21.96
CA GLU A 2 -3.82 -3.07 22.28
C GLU A 2 -4.50 -3.48 23.58
N LEU A 3 -4.29 -2.74 24.69
CA LEU A 3 -4.97 -3.03 25.97
C LEU A 3 -6.49 -2.94 25.85
N ALA A 4 -7.00 -2.01 25.05
CA ALA A 4 -8.43 -1.90 24.80
C ALA A 4 -8.93 -3.06 23.95
N ALA A 5 -8.14 -3.54 22.99
CA ALA A 5 -8.48 -4.72 22.18
C ALA A 5 -8.59 -5.99 23.04
N LEU A 6 -7.76 -6.16 24.08
CA LEU A 6 -7.87 -7.28 25.02
C LEU A 6 -9.22 -7.29 25.77
N ALA A 7 -9.77 -6.12 26.07
CA ALA A 7 -11.03 -6.00 26.79
C ALA A 7 -12.27 -6.01 25.88
N LEU A 8 -12.18 -5.38 24.72
CA LEU A 8 -13.31 -5.11 23.81
C LEU A 8 -13.31 -5.95 22.53
N GLY A 9 -12.22 -6.65 22.26
CA GLY A 9 -12.06 -7.53 21.10
C GLY A 9 -11.73 -6.81 19.81
N LYS A 10 -12.51 -5.79 19.44
CA LYS A 10 -12.30 -4.98 18.22
C LYS A 10 -12.37 -3.51 18.58
N VAL A 11 -11.32 -2.78 18.27
CA VAL A 11 -11.20 -1.35 18.54
C VAL A 11 -10.54 -0.64 17.36
N TYR A 12 -10.64 0.67 17.33
CA TYR A 12 -9.83 1.51 16.44
C TYR A 12 -9.53 2.83 17.12
N THR A 13 -8.42 3.45 16.75
CA THR A 13 -8.16 4.86 17.01
C THR A 13 -8.33 5.65 15.72
N PHE A 14 -8.77 6.89 15.84
CA PHE A 14 -8.83 7.85 14.75
C PHE A 14 -8.48 9.22 15.28
N GLY A 15 -7.32 9.72 14.93
CA GLY A 15 -6.82 10.97 15.50
C GLY A 15 -5.61 11.54 14.79
N PRO A 16 -5.22 12.77 15.17
CA PRO A 16 -4.06 13.43 14.61
C PRO A 16 -2.76 12.76 15.08
N THR A 17 -1.84 12.65 14.12
CA THR A 17 -0.48 12.13 14.34
C THR A 17 0.52 13.17 13.90
N PHE A 18 1.57 13.35 14.69
CA PHE A 18 2.63 14.32 14.43
C PHE A 18 3.95 13.58 14.25
N ARG A 19 4.69 13.88 13.19
CA ARG A 19 6.02 13.35 12.94
C ARG A 19 6.99 14.47 12.57
N ALA A 20 8.07 14.60 13.33
CA ALA A 20 9.16 15.54 13.08
C ALA A 20 10.22 14.90 12.17
N GLU A 21 9.81 14.45 10.99
CA GLU A 21 10.71 13.88 10.01
C GLU A 21 11.20 14.96 9.04
N ASN A 22 12.49 14.92 8.68
CA ASN A 22 13.03 15.77 7.64
C ASN A 22 12.71 15.16 6.26
N SER A 23 11.42 15.07 5.94
CA SER A 23 10.92 14.50 4.69
C SER A 23 10.17 15.58 3.91
N ASN A 24 10.61 15.82 2.69
CA ASN A 24 9.98 16.78 1.78
C ASN A 24 9.53 16.05 0.51
N THR A 25 8.51 15.21 0.65
CA THR A 25 7.91 14.46 -0.45
C THR A 25 6.41 14.68 -0.50
N ALA A 26 5.78 14.36 -1.62
CA ALA A 26 4.32 14.45 -1.79
C ALA A 26 3.52 13.48 -0.87
N ARG A 27 4.20 12.55 -0.18
CA ARG A 27 3.60 11.54 0.67
C ARG A 27 3.83 11.76 2.17
N HIS A 28 4.62 12.78 2.56
CA HIS A 28 4.98 13.04 3.95
C HIS A 28 4.44 14.39 4.40
N LEU A 29 3.67 14.37 5.47
CA LEU A 29 3.17 15.54 6.19
C LEU A 29 3.65 15.46 7.64
N ALA A 30 3.93 16.63 8.25
CA ALA A 30 4.28 16.71 9.66
C ALA A 30 3.09 16.43 10.58
N GLU A 31 1.87 16.69 10.11
CA GLU A 31 0.60 16.39 10.78
C GLU A 31 -0.33 15.69 9.81
N PHE A 32 -0.92 14.58 10.24
CA PHE A 32 -1.89 13.82 9.46
C PHE A 32 -2.79 13.00 10.41
N TRP A 33 -3.90 12.51 9.88
CA TRP A 33 -4.80 11.65 10.64
C TRP A 33 -4.57 10.20 10.29
N MET A 34 -4.55 9.34 11.32
CA MET A 34 -4.48 7.90 11.15
C MET A 34 -5.76 7.24 11.64
N ILE A 35 -6.20 6.22 10.91
CA ILE A 35 -7.18 5.25 11.37
C ILE A 35 -6.44 3.94 11.63
N GLU A 36 -6.50 3.46 12.86
CA GLU A 36 -5.67 2.34 13.33
C GLU A 36 -6.56 1.28 13.98
N PRO A 37 -7.14 0.36 13.19
CA PRO A 37 -7.94 -0.73 13.71
C PRO A 37 -7.06 -1.81 14.33
N GLU A 38 -7.53 -2.35 15.47
CA GLU A 38 -6.93 -3.49 16.16
C GLU A 38 -8.00 -4.53 16.48
N VAL A 39 -7.73 -5.78 16.14
CA VAL A 39 -8.67 -6.88 16.36
C VAL A 39 -7.94 -8.01 17.07
N ALA A 40 -8.39 -8.31 18.29
CA ALA A 40 -7.85 -9.42 19.06
C ALA A 40 -8.01 -10.74 18.30
N PHE A 41 -6.98 -11.59 18.37
CA PHE A 41 -6.90 -12.92 17.75
C PHE A 41 -6.83 -12.94 16.21
N ASN A 42 -6.82 -11.80 15.52
CA ASN A 42 -6.54 -11.76 14.11
C ASN A 42 -5.06 -12.06 13.86
N GLU A 43 -4.79 -12.89 12.89
CA GLU A 43 -3.47 -13.11 12.33
C GLU A 43 -3.28 -12.29 11.04
N LEU A 44 -2.15 -12.46 10.37
CA LEU A 44 -1.78 -11.68 9.19
C LEU A 44 -2.84 -11.78 8.07
N LYS A 45 -3.38 -12.98 7.85
CA LYS A 45 -4.41 -13.21 6.83
C LYS A 45 -5.68 -12.42 7.12
N GLU A 46 -6.19 -12.51 8.34
CA GLU A 46 -7.40 -11.79 8.77
C GLU A 46 -7.19 -10.28 8.76
N ASN A 47 -5.98 -9.81 9.10
CA ASN A 47 -5.63 -8.39 8.98
C ASN A 47 -5.60 -7.92 7.52
N ALA A 48 -5.08 -8.73 6.60
CA ALA A 48 -5.10 -8.42 5.17
C ALA A 48 -6.54 -8.36 4.63
N ASP A 49 -7.42 -9.29 5.06
CA ASP A 49 -8.84 -9.27 4.71
C ASP A 49 -9.53 -8.01 5.26
N LEU A 50 -9.24 -7.64 6.51
CA LEU A 50 -9.77 -6.42 7.14
C LEU A 50 -9.33 -5.17 6.39
N ALA A 51 -8.05 -5.05 6.07
CA ALA A 51 -7.49 -3.89 5.40
C ALA A 51 -8.05 -3.72 3.97
N GLU A 52 -8.15 -4.81 3.19
CA GLU A 52 -8.78 -4.78 1.88
C GLU A 52 -10.25 -4.35 1.96
N ASN A 53 -11.01 -4.93 2.88
CA ASN A 53 -12.42 -4.60 3.07
C ASN A 53 -12.62 -3.16 3.55
N MET A 54 -11.78 -2.67 4.46
CA MET A 54 -11.82 -1.29 4.93
C MET A 54 -11.56 -0.30 3.79
N LEU A 55 -10.52 -0.52 3.00
CA LEU A 55 -10.21 0.35 1.85
C LEU A 55 -11.34 0.36 0.82
N LYS A 56 -11.85 -0.81 0.48
CA LYS A 56 -13.00 -0.91 -0.44
C LYS A 56 -14.25 -0.22 0.10
N TYR A 57 -14.50 -0.33 1.41
CA TYR A 57 -15.63 0.36 2.05
C TYR A 57 -15.46 1.88 1.96
N VAL A 58 -14.29 2.41 2.32
CA VAL A 58 -14.02 3.86 2.30
C VAL A 58 -14.10 4.42 0.88
N ILE A 59 -13.52 3.72 -0.10
CA ILE A 59 -13.57 4.11 -1.51
C ILE A 59 -15.02 4.15 -2.00
N ARG A 60 -15.79 3.10 -1.75
CA ARG A 60 -17.21 3.05 -2.13
C ARG A 60 -18.00 4.18 -1.50
N TYR A 61 -17.81 4.41 -0.20
CA TYR A 61 -18.47 5.46 0.53
C TYR A 61 -18.15 6.86 -0.06
N ALA A 62 -16.88 7.12 -0.36
CA ALA A 62 -16.46 8.38 -0.97
C ALA A 62 -17.10 8.57 -2.35
N MET A 63 -17.09 7.56 -3.19
CA MET A 63 -17.71 7.63 -4.54
C MET A 63 -19.23 7.82 -4.48
N GLU A 64 -19.92 7.22 -3.52
CA GLU A 64 -21.36 7.33 -3.36
C GLU A 64 -21.81 8.64 -2.71
N LYS A 65 -21.04 9.15 -1.74
CA LYS A 65 -21.42 10.31 -0.94
C LYS A 65 -20.85 11.63 -1.46
N HIS A 66 -19.75 11.57 -2.20
CA HIS A 66 -19.03 12.73 -2.71
C HIS A 66 -18.74 12.61 -4.22
N PRO A 67 -19.76 12.30 -5.06
CA PRO A 67 -19.55 12.08 -6.49
C PRO A 67 -18.99 13.32 -7.21
N ASP A 68 -19.43 14.51 -6.81
CA ASP A 68 -18.98 15.78 -7.41
C ASP A 68 -17.50 16.04 -7.12
N ASP A 69 -17.04 15.73 -5.90
CA ASP A 69 -15.62 15.84 -5.52
C ASP A 69 -14.76 14.84 -6.29
N ILE A 70 -15.24 13.61 -6.45
CA ILE A 70 -14.57 12.58 -7.24
C ILE A 70 -14.45 13.01 -8.71
N GLU A 71 -15.51 13.55 -9.30
CA GLU A 71 -15.49 14.03 -10.68
C GLU A 71 -14.54 15.22 -10.85
N PHE A 72 -14.56 16.17 -9.91
CA PHE A 72 -13.60 17.28 -9.90
C PHE A 72 -12.15 16.81 -9.85
N LEU A 73 -11.84 15.88 -8.95
CA LEU A 73 -10.50 15.31 -8.79
C LEU A 73 -10.07 14.49 -10.02
N ASP A 74 -10.99 13.71 -10.59
CA ASP A 74 -10.70 12.92 -11.81
C ASP A 74 -10.32 13.83 -12.97
N LYS A 75 -11.07 14.91 -13.19
CA LYS A 75 -10.77 15.93 -14.21
C LYS A 75 -9.43 16.63 -13.95
N ARG A 76 -9.21 17.08 -12.71
CA ARG A 76 -7.96 17.75 -12.33
C ARG A 76 -6.73 16.84 -12.59
N LEU A 77 -6.78 15.59 -12.16
CA LEU A 77 -5.71 14.64 -12.40
C LEU A 77 -5.52 14.31 -13.88
N ALA A 78 -6.60 14.26 -14.66
CA ALA A 78 -6.51 14.10 -16.12
C ALA A 78 -5.78 15.29 -16.77
N ASP A 79 -6.05 16.52 -16.33
CA ASP A 79 -5.37 17.72 -16.80
C ASP A 79 -3.86 17.71 -16.42
N GLU A 80 -3.52 17.26 -15.21
CA GLU A 80 -2.14 17.09 -14.75
C GLU A 80 -1.41 16.00 -15.56
N GLU A 81 -2.06 14.85 -15.81
CA GLU A 81 -1.53 13.77 -16.64
C GLU A 81 -1.29 14.20 -18.09
N ALA A 82 -2.17 15.05 -18.64
CA ALA A 82 -2.03 15.58 -20.00
C ALA A 82 -0.74 16.42 -20.18
N GLN A 83 -0.21 17.01 -19.10
CA GLN A 83 1.03 17.79 -19.13
C GLN A 83 2.28 16.91 -19.10
N LYS A 84 2.17 15.63 -18.72
CA LYS A 84 3.30 14.70 -18.69
C LYS A 84 3.63 14.15 -20.08
N PRO A 85 4.88 13.71 -20.32
CA PRO A 85 5.23 12.95 -21.51
C PRO A 85 4.33 11.72 -21.65
N THR A 86 3.96 11.35 -22.89
CA THR A 86 3.00 10.27 -23.16
C THR A 86 3.40 8.92 -22.53
N ASN A 87 4.69 8.63 -22.43
CA ASN A 87 5.22 7.42 -21.83
C ASN A 87 5.17 7.38 -20.28
N GLU A 88 4.85 8.50 -19.65
CA GLU A 88 4.74 8.65 -18.18
C GLU A 88 3.30 8.79 -17.72
N ARG A 89 2.36 8.91 -18.66
CA ARG A 89 0.93 9.06 -18.35
C ARG A 89 0.35 7.77 -17.78
N SER A 90 -0.57 7.95 -16.83
CA SER A 90 -1.40 6.84 -16.34
C SER A 90 -2.34 6.36 -17.45
N GLU A 91 -2.51 5.03 -17.57
CA GLU A 91 -3.43 4.42 -18.51
C GLU A 91 -4.91 4.60 -18.10
N MET A 92 -5.18 4.92 -16.82
CA MET A 92 -6.52 5.03 -16.25
C MET A 92 -6.67 6.35 -15.48
N GLY A 93 -7.82 7.01 -15.61
CA GLY A 93 -8.24 8.11 -14.75
C GLY A 93 -8.50 7.66 -13.30
N LEU A 94 -8.66 8.63 -12.40
CA LEU A 94 -8.89 8.35 -10.97
C LEU A 94 -10.14 7.50 -10.76
N LYS A 95 -11.28 7.93 -11.31
CA LYS A 95 -12.55 7.24 -11.14
C LYS A 95 -12.48 5.80 -11.62
N ALA A 96 -11.91 5.58 -12.81
CA ALA A 96 -11.74 4.24 -13.35
C ALA A 96 -10.81 3.36 -12.47
N LYS A 97 -9.76 3.93 -11.86
CA LYS A 97 -8.91 3.22 -10.90
C LYS A 97 -9.70 2.81 -9.65
N LEU A 98 -10.49 3.71 -9.10
CA LEU A 98 -11.30 3.43 -7.91
C LEU A 98 -12.35 2.34 -8.20
N GLU A 99 -13.05 2.41 -9.32
CA GLU A 99 -13.99 1.39 -9.77
C GLU A 99 -13.29 0.02 -9.96
N PHE A 100 -12.11 0.03 -10.55
CA PHE A 100 -11.30 -1.19 -10.73
C PHE A 100 -10.88 -1.81 -9.39
N MET A 101 -10.48 -0.99 -8.41
CA MET A 101 -10.13 -1.47 -7.06
C MET A 101 -11.34 -2.09 -6.36
N LEU A 102 -12.54 -1.53 -6.54
CA LEU A 102 -13.78 -2.08 -5.98
C LEU A 102 -14.17 -3.41 -6.62
N ALA A 103 -13.94 -3.57 -7.91
CA ALA A 103 -14.35 -4.74 -8.68
C ALA A 103 -13.40 -5.94 -8.54
N ASN A 104 -12.15 -5.72 -8.12
CA ASN A 104 -11.12 -6.75 -8.09
C ASN A 104 -10.63 -7.03 -6.66
N ASN A 105 -10.27 -8.28 -6.40
CA ASN A 105 -9.54 -8.63 -5.17
C ASN A 105 -8.08 -8.18 -5.30
N PHE A 106 -7.51 -7.79 -4.16
CA PHE A 106 -6.10 -7.45 -4.08
C PHE A 106 -5.25 -8.71 -4.23
N GLU A 107 -4.15 -8.61 -4.97
CA GLU A 107 -3.19 -9.72 -5.04
C GLU A 107 -2.44 -9.85 -3.72
N ARG A 108 -2.06 -11.05 -3.35
CA ARG A 108 -1.30 -11.31 -2.12
C ARG A 108 -0.03 -12.06 -2.47
N ILE A 109 1.09 -11.46 -2.13
CA ILE A 109 2.41 -12.03 -2.35
C ILE A 109 3.28 -11.80 -1.11
N THR A 110 4.29 -12.63 -0.95
CA THR A 110 5.33 -12.39 0.04
C THR A 110 6.36 -11.37 -0.46
N TYR A 111 7.08 -10.76 0.46
CA TYR A 111 8.21 -9.89 0.11
C TYR A 111 9.26 -10.64 -0.75
N THR A 112 9.51 -11.91 -0.45
CA THR A 112 10.43 -12.73 -1.24
C THR A 112 9.97 -12.88 -2.68
N GLU A 113 8.70 -13.18 -2.90
CA GLU A 113 8.11 -13.24 -4.25
C GLU A 113 8.17 -11.86 -4.95
N ALA A 114 7.93 -10.77 -4.21
CA ALA A 114 8.07 -9.43 -4.77
C ALA A 114 9.50 -9.15 -5.27
N VAL A 115 10.50 -9.51 -4.50
CA VAL A 115 11.92 -9.38 -4.89
C VAL A 115 12.22 -10.25 -6.11
N ASP A 116 11.75 -11.49 -6.14
CA ASP A 116 11.94 -12.40 -7.28
C ASP A 116 11.30 -11.85 -8.57
N ILE A 117 10.09 -11.30 -8.47
CA ILE A 117 9.42 -10.61 -9.59
C ILE A 117 10.27 -9.46 -10.11
N LEU A 118 10.81 -8.62 -9.23
CA LEU A 118 11.63 -7.48 -9.60
C LEU A 118 12.93 -7.91 -10.27
N LEU A 119 13.67 -8.86 -9.69
CA LEU A 119 14.94 -9.38 -10.24
C LEU A 119 14.76 -10.03 -11.61
N ASN A 120 13.64 -10.71 -11.83
CA ASN A 120 13.33 -11.36 -13.11
C ASN A 120 12.72 -10.40 -14.15
N SER A 121 12.41 -9.16 -13.75
CA SER A 121 11.73 -8.20 -14.60
C SER A 121 12.59 -7.72 -15.79
N PRO A 122 11.96 -7.35 -16.91
CA PRO A 122 12.64 -6.66 -17.99
C PRO A 122 13.24 -5.31 -17.58
N ALA A 123 12.65 -4.64 -16.57
CA ALA A 123 13.15 -3.37 -16.07
C ALA A 123 14.50 -3.55 -15.37
N TYR A 124 14.63 -4.55 -14.51
CA TYR A 124 15.87 -4.88 -13.84
C TYR A 124 16.97 -5.30 -14.82
N LYS A 125 16.65 -6.24 -15.72
CA LYS A 125 17.59 -6.73 -16.76
C LYS A 125 18.13 -5.61 -17.67
N LYS A 126 17.33 -4.57 -17.90
CA LYS A 126 17.72 -3.39 -18.70
C LYS A 126 18.28 -2.25 -17.83
N LYS A 127 18.54 -2.46 -16.55
CA LYS A 127 19.04 -1.46 -15.60
C LYS A 127 18.23 -0.16 -15.61
N LYS A 128 16.89 -0.29 -15.59
CA LYS A 128 15.98 0.87 -15.59
C LYS A 128 15.61 1.36 -14.20
N PHE A 129 15.83 0.56 -13.16
CA PHE A 129 15.65 0.99 -11.78
C PHE A 129 16.81 1.88 -11.36
N GLN A 130 16.49 2.94 -10.63
CA GLN A 130 17.45 3.85 -10.03
C GLN A 130 18.14 3.22 -8.82
N TYR A 131 17.37 2.43 -8.05
CA TYR A 131 17.83 1.73 -6.87
C TYR A 131 18.01 0.25 -7.16
N ASP A 132 19.03 -0.34 -6.57
CA ASP A 132 19.31 -1.76 -6.73
C ASP A 132 18.28 -2.62 -6.00
N VAL A 133 18.07 -3.85 -6.47
CA VAL A 133 17.13 -4.79 -5.89
C VAL A 133 17.90 -5.97 -5.33
N THR A 134 17.86 -6.11 -4.00
CA THR A 134 18.40 -7.28 -3.29
C THR A 134 17.45 -7.68 -2.17
N TRP A 135 17.45 -8.93 -1.76
CA TRP A 135 16.63 -9.36 -0.65
C TRP A 135 17.12 -8.69 0.65
N GLY A 136 16.19 -8.17 1.45
CA GLY A 136 16.50 -7.52 2.73
C GLY A 136 16.57 -5.99 2.68
N ILE A 137 16.31 -5.35 1.54
CA ILE A 137 16.22 -3.89 1.42
C ILE A 137 14.78 -3.40 1.56
N ASP A 138 14.61 -2.12 1.94
CA ASP A 138 13.33 -1.44 1.77
C ASP A 138 13.03 -1.25 0.28
N LEU A 139 11.87 -1.73 -0.16
CA LEU A 139 11.41 -1.50 -1.52
C LEU A 139 11.17 0.00 -1.73
N GLN A 140 11.76 0.54 -2.80
CA GLN A 140 11.55 1.93 -3.16
C GLN A 140 10.27 2.10 -3.98
N SER A 141 9.73 3.32 -4.02
CA SER A 141 8.47 3.60 -4.75
C SER A 141 8.48 3.13 -6.21
N GLU A 142 9.63 3.11 -6.87
CA GLU A 142 9.74 2.60 -8.25
C GLU A 142 9.54 1.07 -8.32
N HIS A 143 10.00 0.34 -7.30
CA HIS A 143 9.82 -1.11 -7.17
C HIS A 143 8.35 -1.45 -6.93
N GLU A 144 7.72 -0.77 -5.97
CA GLU A 144 6.30 -0.91 -5.65
C GLU A 144 5.43 -0.62 -6.87
N ARG A 145 5.68 0.51 -7.54
CA ARG A 145 4.96 0.88 -8.76
C ARG A 145 5.12 -0.15 -9.88
N TYR A 146 6.31 -0.73 -10.02
CA TYR A 146 6.51 -1.79 -11.01
C TYR A 146 5.63 -3.01 -10.70
N ILE A 147 5.60 -3.46 -9.44
CA ILE A 147 4.78 -4.59 -9.00
C ILE A 147 3.31 -4.32 -9.28
N VAL A 148 2.80 -3.16 -8.86
CA VAL A 148 1.38 -2.81 -8.97
C VAL A 148 0.97 -2.46 -10.41
N GLU A 149 1.71 -1.54 -11.05
CA GLU A 149 1.26 -0.95 -12.33
C GLU A 149 1.68 -1.77 -13.56
N LYS A 150 2.79 -2.51 -13.47
CA LYS A 150 3.35 -3.21 -14.65
C LYS A 150 3.18 -4.72 -14.57
N HIS A 151 3.38 -5.32 -13.39
CA HIS A 151 3.32 -6.77 -13.24
C HIS A 151 1.89 -7.25 -13.02
N PHE A 152 1.26 -6.89 -11.90
CA PHE A 152 -0.10 -7.36 -11.56
C PHE A 152 -1.22 -6.50 -12.14
N LYS A 153 -0.96 -5.22 -12.37
CA LYS A 153 -1.95 -4.21 -12.83
C LYS A 153 -3.17 -4.12 -11.92
N LYS A 154 -2.98 -4.32 -10.63
CA LYS A 154 -4.01 -4.24 -9.58
C LYS A 154 -3.35 -4.00 -8.22
N PRO A 155 -4.12 -3.61 -7.18
CA PRO A 155 -3.57 -3.47 -5.83
C PRO A 155 -2.95 -4.77 -5.33
N VAL A 156 -1.87 -4.66 -4.58
CA VAL A 156 -1.09 -5.79 -4.07
C VAL A 156 -0.88 -5.65 -2.57
N ILE A 157 -1.11 -6.70 -1.82
CA ILE A 157 -0.72 -6.83 -0.43
C ILE A 157 0.57 -7.63 -0.38
N VAL A 158 1.64 -7.01 0.07
CA VAL A 158 2.94 -7.65 0.26
C VAL A 158 3.09 -8.03 1.73
N THR A 159 3.42 -9.28 2.02
CA THR A 159 3.53 -9.83 3.37
C THR A 159 4.93 -10.38 3.66
N ASP A 160 5.16 -10.75 4.91
CA ASP A 160 6.35 -11.51 5.33
C ASP A 160 7.66 -10.80 5.01
N TYR A 161 7.77 -9.57 5.50
CA TYR A 161 8.94 -8.72 5.30
C TYR A 161 10.15 -9.21 6.10
N PRO A 162 11.38 -8.93 5.63
CA PRO A 162 12.59 -9.20 6.40
C PRO A 162 12.54 -8.49 7.76
N LYS A 163 12.89 -9.21 8.83
CA LYS A 163 12.85 -8.68 10.20
C LYS A 163 13.75 -7.47 10.41
N ASP A 164 14.87 -7.41 9.68
CA ASP A 164 15.89 -6.38 9.88
C ASP A 164 15.48 -5.00 9.37
N ILE A 165 14.44 -4.92 8.54
CA ILE A 165 13.89 -3.66 7.99
C ILE A 165 12.53 -3.28 8.59
N LYS A 166 12.03 -4.04 9.56
CA LYS A 166 10.76 -3.76 10.23
C LYS A 166 10.98 -3.57 11.74
N ALA A 167 9.96 -3.05 12.42
CA ALA A 167 10.02 -2.78 13.84
C ALA A 167 10.26 -4.05 14.66
N PHE A 168 11.09 -3.97 15.70
CA PHE A 168 11.53 -5.10 16.52
C PHE A 168 10.40 -5.85 17.24
N TYR A 169 9.25 -5.21 17.44
CA TYR A 169 8.09 -5.78 18.14
C TYR A 169 7.16 -6.59 17.22
N MET A 170 7.41 -6.61 15.91
CA MET A 170 6.59 -7.38 14.98
C MET A 170 6.79 -8.89 15.21
N ARG A 171 5.70 -9.64 15.10
CA ARG A 171 5.71 -11.10 15.27
C ARG A 171 6.64 -11.74 14.25
N GLN A 172 7.64 -12.48 14.72
CA GLN A 172 8.53 -13.24 13.85
C GLN A 172 7.84 -14.49 13.31
N ASN A 173 8.12 -14.80 12.06
CA ASN A 173 7.70 -16.04 11.43
C ASN A 173 8.64 -17.20 11.84
N ASP A 174 8.20 -18.43 11.63
CA ASP A 174 8.95 -19.64 12.03
C ASP A 174 10.26 -19.82 11.26
N ASP A 175 10.44 -19.13 10.14
CA ASP A 175 11.68 -19.12 9.35
C ASP A 175 12.84 -18.37 10.04
N GLY A 176 12.54 -17.61 11.10
CA GLY A 176 13.49 -16.80 11.86
C GLY A 176 14.10 -15.62 11.09
N LYS A 177 13.66 -15.36 9.87
CA LYS A 177 14.17 -14.32 8.95
C LYS A 177 13.15 -13.25 8.64
N THR A 178 11.87 -13.59 8.63
CA THR A 178 10.78 -12.70 8.28
C THR A 178 9.86 -12.42 9.46
N VAL A 179 9.03 -11.39 9.33
CA VAL A 179 8.00 -11.00 10.29
C VAL A 179 6.63 -10.93 9.62
N ALA A 180 5.58 -11.20 10.40
CA ALA A 180 4.20 -11.13 9.96
C ALA A 180 3.74 -9.66 9.83
N ALA A 181 4.37 -8.95 8.91
CA ALA A 181 4.05 -7.58 8.54
C ALA A 181 3.44 -7.56 7.14
N MET A 182 2.66 -6.53 6.82
CA MET A 182 2.12 -6.30 5.48
C MET A 182 2.12 -4.83 5.12
N ASP A 183 2.29 -4.55 3.83
CA ASP A 183 2.05 -3.26 3.21
C ASP A 183 1.07 -3.44 2.04
N ILE A 184 0.21 -2.45 1.82
CA ILE A 184 -0.74 -2.43 0.70
C ILE A 184 -0.24 -1.40 -0.31
N LEU A 185 0.04 -1.88 -1.50
CA LEU A 185 0.59 -1.12 -2.62
C LEU A 185 -0.49 -0.80 -3.65
#